data_aef7187552d751e2d995008e8d38eade
#
_entry.id   aef7187552d751e2d995008e8d38eade
#
_cell.length_a   1.000
_cell.length_b   1.000
_cell.length_c   1.000
_cell.angle_alpha   90.00
_cell.angle_beta   90.00
_cell.angle_gamma   90.00
#
_symmetry.space_group_name_H-M   'P 1'
#
loop_
_entity.id
_entity.type
_entity.pdbx_description
1 polymer ?
#
loop_
_entity_poly.entity_id
_entity_poly.type
_entity_poly.pdbx_seq_one_letter_code
_entity_poly.pdbx_strand_id
1 'polypeptide(L)'
;MLTQSDFIATHVAYAIYLLVSIGMTAWVARALSSSGRLFLMRCFGQDEALADSTNRLLVIGFYLLNLGFICHRLSGWEVAPIDVVPVVGSRIGLALLVLGGLHFLNMLMIARLGQTVNHWMRAQQRAQATAVPPALPEA
;
A
#
# COMPACT_ATOMS: atom_id res chain seq x y z
N MET A 1 -38.75 -15.30 5.21
CA MET A 1 -39.27 -14.13 4.45
C MET A 1 -38.58 -12.91 5.03
N LEU A 2 -37.68 -12.30 4.27
CA LEU A 2 -37.03 -11.07 4.71
C LEU A 2 -38.07 -9.95 4.75
N THR A 3 -38.11 -9.23 5.86
CA THR A 3 -39.01 -8.09 6.02
C THR A 3 -38.42 -6.88 5.26
N GLN A 4 -39.26 -5.89 4.94
CA GLN A 4 -38.80 -4.65 4.28
C GLN A 4 -37.73 -3.93 5.11
N SER A 5 -37.81 -4.04 6.45
CA SER A 5 -36.80 -3.50 7.37
C SER A 5 -35.44 -4.21 7.25
N ASP A 6 -35.41 -5.52 7.02
CA ASP A 6 -34.16 -6.29 6.85
C ASP A 6 -33.48 -5.93 5.54
N PHE A 7 -34.28 -5.69 4.49
CA PHE A 7 -33.76 -5.24 3.19
C PHE A 7 -33.08 -3.87 3.30
N ILE A 8 -33.73 -2.90 3.96
CA ILE A 8 -33.16 -1.56 4.17
C ILE A 8 -31.89 -1.65 5.05
N ALA A 9 -31.93 -2.42 6.13
CA ALA A 9 -30.79 -2.61 7.03
C ALA A 9 -29.57 -3.16 6.30
N THR A 10 -29.77 -4.16 5.44
CA THR A 10 -28.70 -4.76 4.64
C THR A 10 -28.08 -3.74 3.68
N HIS A 11 -28.88 -2.94 2.97
CA HIS A 11 -28.35 -1.93 2.05
C HIS A 11 -27.61 -0.79 2.77
N VAL A 12 -28.11 -0.38 3.94
CA VAL A 12 -27.42 0.61 4.79
C VAL A 12 -26.08 0.06 5.27
N ALA A 13 -26.04 -1.21 5.69
CA ALA A 13 -24.81 -1.87 6.09
C ALA A 13 -23.76 -1.92 4.97
N TYR A 14 -24.18 -2.26 3.75
CA TYR A 14 -23.31 -2.22 2.57
C TYR A 14 -22.78 -0.81 2.28
N ALA A 15 -23.65 0.19 2.32
CA ALA A 15 -23.26 1.56 2.04
C ALA A 15 -22.22 2.07 3.06
N ILE A 16 -22.43 1.84 4.34
CA ILE A 16 -21.49 2.22 5.40
C ILE A 16 -20.15 1.49 5.21
N TYR A 17 -20.19 0.17 5.00
CA TYR A 17 -18.98 -0.61 4.77
C TYR A 17 -18.17 -0.09 3.60
N LEU A 18 -18.80 0.13 2.44
CA LEU A 18 -18.13 0.63 1.25
C LEU A 18 -17.53 2.03 1.45
N LEU A 19 -18.30 2.97 2.00
CA LEU A 19 -17.84 4.34 2.23
C LEU A 19 -16.62 4.37 3.15
N VAL A 20 -16.68 3.64 4.28
CA VAL A 20 -15.57 3.60 5.24
C VAL A 20 -14.36 2.90 4.64
N SER A 21 -14.54 1.72 4.02
CA SER A 21 -13.43 0.94 3.48
C SER A 21 -12.72 1.64 2.31
N ILE A 22 -13.48 2.24 1.38
CA ILE A 22 -12.91 2.99 0.26
C ILE A 22 -12.25 4.28 0.76
N GLY A 23 -12.89 5.01 1.67
CA GLY A 23 -12.35 6.24 2.26
C GLY A 23 -11.01 5.99 2.98
N MET A 24 -10.95 4.94 3.81
CA MET A 24 -9.72 4.55 4.51
C MET A 24 -8.64 4.09 3.54
N THR A 25 -8.99 3.30 2.52
CA THR A 25 -8.05 2.86 1.48
C THR A 25 -7.45 4.07 0.74
N ALA A 26 -8.28 5.03 0.34
CA ALA A 26 -7.82 6.24 -0.35
C ALA A 26 -6.93 7.12 0.54
N TRP A 27 -7.28 7.25 1.82
CA TRP A 27 -6.50 8.01 2.79
C TRP A 27 -5.12 7.38 3.02
N VAL A 28 -5.05 6.07 3.27
CA VAL A 28 -3.79 5.33 3.46
C VAL A 28 -2.94 5.36 2.20
N ALA A 29 -3.54 5.16 1.01
CA ALA A 29 -2.82 5.22 -0.26
C ALA A 29 -2.18 6.59 -0.50
N ARG A 30 -2.89 7.68 -0.14
CA ARG A 30 -2.35 9.05 -0.25
C ARG A 30 -1.20 9.28 0.72
N ALA A 31 -1.31 8.83 1.97
CA ALA A 31 -0.24 8.89 2.95
C ALA A 31 0.98 8.08 2.52
N LEU A 32 0.75 6.88 1.97
CA LEU A 32 1.80 6.01 1.43
C LEU A 32 2.52 6.64 0.25
N SER A 33 1.77 7.23 -0.69
CA SER A 33 2.32 7.88 -1.88
C SER A 33 3.26 9.03 -1.53
N SER A 34 2.87 9.89 -0.59
CA SER A 34 3.70 11.04 -0.20
C SER A 34 4.96 10.64 0.57
N SER A 35 4.83 9.73 1.52
CA SER A 35 5.97 9.28 2.34
C SER A 35 6.89 8.30 1.58
N GLY A 36 6.30 7.43 0.74
CA GLY A 36 7.02 6.44 -0.04
C GLY A 36 7.98 7.06 -1.06
N ARG A 37 7.56 8.13 -1.74
CA ARG A 37 8.39 8.85 -2.71
C ARG A 37 9.72 9.31 -2.09
N LEU A 38 9.66 9.99 -0.95
CA LEU A 38 10.85 10.50 -0.27
C LEU A 38 11.82 9.39 0.16
N PHE A 39 11.27 8.27 0.61
CA PHE A 39 12.06 7.11 0.98
C PHE A 39 12.72 6.46 -0.25
N LEU A 40 11.98 6.27 -1.34
CA LEU A 40 12.49 5.71 -2.60
C LEU A 40 13.58 6.58 -3.21
N MET A 41 13.47 7.90 -3.19
CA MET A 41 14.53 8.81 -3.64
C MET A 41 15.85 8.58 -2.89
N ARG A 42 15.78 8.36 -1.59
CA ARG A 42 16.98 8.03 -0.78
C ARG A 42 17.56 6.66 -1.11
N CYS A 43 16.70 5.70 -1.47
CA CYS A 43 17.11 4.34 -1.82
C CYS A 43 17.75 4.25 -3.22
N PHE A 44 17.25 5.02 -4.18
CA PHE A 44 17.69 4.99 -5.59
C PHE A 44 18.75 6.05 -5.96
N GLY A 45 19.47 6.58 -4.96
CA GLY A 45 20.57 7.50 -5.22
C GLY A 45 20.13 8.84 -5.86
N GLN A 46 18.93 9.30 -5.51
CA GLN A 46 18.27 10.50 -6.00
C GLN A 46 17.80 10.45 -7.47
N ASP A 47 17.68 9.26 -8.05
CA ASP A 47 17.00 9.09 -9.34
C ASP A 47 15.47 9.29 -9.14
N GLU A 48 15.01 10.48 -9.50
CA GLU A 48 13.62 10.88 -9.36
C GLU A 48 12.69 10.06 -10.25
N ALA A 49 13.08 9.77 -11.48
CA ALA A 49 12.26 9.06 -12.45
C ALA A 49 11.98 7.61 -11.98
N LEU A 50 13.02 6.95 -11.48
CA LEU A 50 12.91 5.59 -10.95
C LEU A 50 12.08 5.56 -9.64
N ALA A 51 12.31 6.53 -8.74
CA ALA A 51 11.56 6.64 -7.51
C ALA A 51 10.08 6.89 -7.75
N ASP A 52 9.73 7.79 -8.66
CA ASP A 52 8.33 8.12 -8.99
C ASP A 52 7.62 6.96 -9.69
N SER A 53 8.27 6.29 -10.64
CA SER A 53 7.72 5.12 -11.32
C SER A 53 7.44 3.98 -10.33
N THR A 54 8.40 3.68 -9.47
CA THR A 54 8.26 2.62 -8.45
C THR A 54 7.17 2.98 -7.43
N ASN A 55 7.13 4.22 -6.94
CA ASN A 55 6.09 4.68 -6.02
C ASN A 55 4.69 4.54 -6.63
N ARG A 56 4.54 4.92 -7.90
CA ARG A 56 3.26 4.81 -8.62
C ARG A 56 2.80 3.35 -8.74
N LEU A 57 3.71 2.42 -9.08
CA LEU A 57 3.39 0.99 -9.16
C LEU A 57 2.96 0.42 -7.79
N LEU A 58 3.66 0.80 -6.72
CA LEU A 58 3.32 0.38 -5.35
C LEU A 58 1.93 0.88 -4.93
N VAL A 59 1.59 2.12 -5.23
CA VAL A 59 0.27 2.70 -4.93
C VAL A 59 -0.83 2.01 -5.75
N ILE A 60 -0.61 1.76 -7.03
CA ILE A 60 -1.56 1.03 -7.87
C ILE A 60 -1.79 -0.39 -7.34
N GLY A 61 -0.72 -1.12 -7.03
CA GLY A 61 -0.81 -2.46 -6.44
C GLY A 61 -1.55 -2.47 -5.11
N PHE A 62 -1.32 -1.47 -4.27
CA PHE A 62 -2.03 -1.28 -3.01
C PHE A 62 -3.54 -1.08 -3.22
N TYR A 63 -3.95 -0.23 -4.18
CA TYR A 63 -5.36 -0.05 -4.53
C TYR A 63 -6.00 -1.33 -5.04
N LEU A 64 -5.34 -2.05 -5.95
CA LEU A 64 -5.86 -3.28 -6.53
C LEU A 64 -6.10 -4.36 -5.47
N LEU A 65 -5.15 -4.56 -4.56
CA LEU A 65 -5.27 -5.54 -3.49
C LEU A 65 -6.41 -5.18 -2.52
N ASN A 66 -6.49 -3.93 -2.10
CA ASN A 66 -7.53 -3.50 -1.16
C ASN A 66 -8.92 -3.49 -1.79
N LEU A 67 -9.05 -3.01 -3.04
CA LEU A 67 -10.32 -3.04 -3.75
C LEU A 67 -10.78 -4.48 -4.01
N GLY A 68 -9.87 -5.37 -4.41
CA GLY A 68 -10.14 -6.79 -4.55
C GLY A 68 -10.64 -7.43 -3.25
N PHE A 69 -10.02 -7.10 -2.11
CA PHE A 69 -10.46 -7.57 -0.81
C PHE A 69 -11.85 -7.02 -0.43
N ILE A 70 -12.10 -5.72 -0.64
CA ILE A 70 -13.40 -5.09 -0.39
C ILE A 70 -14.49 -5.79 -1.21
N CYS A 71 -14.27 -6.00 -2.50
CA CYS A 71 -15.21 -6.68 -3.39
C CYS A 71 -15.45 -8.13 -2.94
N HIS A 72 -14.39 -8.86 -2.57
CA HIS A 72 -14.53 -10.24 -2.09
C HIS A 72 -15.40 -10.33 -0.83
N ARG A 73 -15.38 -9.31 0.01
CA ARG A 73 -16.17 -9.27 1.26
C ARG A 73 -17.60 -8.77 1.09
N LEU A 74 -18.01 -8.37 -0.13
CA LEU A 74 -19.36 -7.85 -0.38
C LEU A 74 -20.44 -8.93 -0.47
N SER A 75 -20.10 -10.19 -0.65
CA SER A 75 -21.07 -11.27 -0.82
C SER A 75 -21.60 -11.83 0.50
N GLY A 76 -22.88 -12.26 0.50
CA GLY A 76 -23.46 -13.08 1.57
C GLY A 76 -23.90 -12.29 2.82
N TRP A 77 -24.44 -11.09 2.65
CA TRP A 77 -24.97 -10.31 3.76
C TRP A 77 -26.51 -10.46 3.83
N GLU A 78 -26.99 -11.03 4.91
CA GLU A 78 -28.35 -10.92 5.36
C GLU A 78 -28.28 -10.34 6.78
N VAL A 79 -28.73 -9.10 6.97
CA VAL A 79 -28.52 -8.35 8.22
C VAL A 79 -29.85 -7.88 8.76
N ALA A 80 -30.21 -8.35 9.96
CA ALA A 80 -31.34 -7.81 10.70
C ALA A 80 -31.00 -6.40 11.22
N PRO A 81 -31.99 -5.51 11.41
CA PRO A 81 -31.75 -4.14 11.86
C PRO A 81 -30.93 -4.01 13.14
N ILE A 82 -31.10 -4.95 14.07
CA ILE A 82 -30.38 -4.98 15.35
C ILE A 82 -28.89 -5.37 15.18
N ASP A 83 -28.55 -6.08 14.13
CA ASP A 83 -27.22 -6.64 13.90
C ASP A 83 -26.35 -5.77 12.97
N VAL A 84 -26.88 -4.65 12.45
CA VAL A 84 -26.16 -3.77 11.52
C VAL A 84 -24.81 -3.33 12.10
N VAL A 85 -24.80 -2.85 13.34
CA VAL A 85 -23.58 -2.33 13.98
C VAL A 85 -22.52 -3.42 14.19
N PRO A 86 -22.84 -4.58 14.82
CA PRO A 86 -21.83 -5.62 15.03
C PRO A 86 -21.34 -6.25 13.72
N VAL A 87 -22.21 -6.48 12.74
CA VAL A 87 -21.82 -7.04 11.44
C VAL A 87 -20.93 -6.09 10.67
N VAL A 88 -21.33 -4.83 10.52
CA VAL A 88 -20.54 -3.80 9.83
C VAL A 88 -19.21 -3.55 10.55
N GLY A 89 -19.24 -3.44 11.88
CA GLY A 89 -18.05 -3.26 12.71
C GLY A 89 -17.02 -4.37 12.54
N SER A 90 -17.47 -5.63 12.58
CA SER A 90 -16.62 -6.80 12.36
C SER A 90 -16.00 -6.80 10.96
N ARG A 91 -16.76 -6.46 9.93
CA ARG A 91 -16.31 -6.43 8.54
C ARG A 91 -15.33 -5.29 8.29
N ILE A 92 -15.60 -4.10 8.80
CA ILE A 92 -14.68 -2.95 8.75
C ILE A 92 -13.40 -3.27 9.53
N GLY A 93 -13.51 -3.82 10.73
CA GLY A 93 -12.36 -4.20 11.55
C GLY A 93 -11.42 -5.15 10.82
N LEU A 94 -11.95 -6.18 10.16
CA LEU A 94 -11.15 -7.10 9.37
C LEU A 94 -10.52 -6.38 8.15
N ALA A 95 -11.27 -5.50 7.46
CA ALA A 95 -10.74 -4.73 6.34
C ALA A 95 -9.57 -3.83 6.77
N LEU A 96 -9.68 -3.18 7.94
CA LEU A 96 -8.61 -2.37 8.51
C LEU A 96 -7.38 -3.19 8.90
N LEU A 97 -7.55 -4.38 9.44
CA LEU A 97 -6.43 -5.29 9.75
C LEU A 97 -5.70 -5.73 8.49
N VAL A 98 -6.42 -6.09 7.43
CA VAL A 98 -5.81 -6.45 6.13
C VAL A 98 -5.12 -5.24 5.51
N LEU A 99 -5.76 -4.07 5.53
CA LEU A 99 -5.18 -2.82 5.03
C LEU A 99 -3.88 -2.46 5.77
N GLY A 100 -3.89 -2.55 7.10
CA GLY A 100 -2.71 -2.33 7.94
C GLY A 100 -1.59 -3.34 7.66
N GLY A 101 -1.92 -4.61 7.54
CA GLY A 101 -0.98 -5.68 7.19
C GLY A 101 -0.34 -5.46 5.82
N LEU A 102 -1.13 -5.12 4.79
CA LEU A 102 -0.65 -4.78 3.46
C LEU A 102 0.23 -3.51 3.46
N HIS A 103 -0.14 -2.51 4.24
CA HIS A 103 0.68 -1.31 4.43
C HIS A 103 2.05 -1.65 5.03
N PHE A 104 2.06 -2.48 6.08
CA PHE A 104 3.29 -2.93 6.72
C PHE A 104 4.15 -3.77 5.77
N LEU A 105 3.54 -4.68 5.01
CA LEU A 105 4.22 -5.47 4.00
C LEU A 105 4.85 -4.58 2.91
N ASN A 106 4.13 -3.55 2.46
CA ASN A 106 4.62 -2.59 1.48
C ASN A 106 5.85 -1.82 2.01
N MET A 107 5.81 -1.37 3.26
CA MET A 107 6.98 -0.74 3.90
C MET A 107 8.18 -1.69 4.00
N LEU A 108 7.95 -2.96 4.34
CA LEU A 108 9.01 -3.97 4.39
C LEU A 108 9.61 -4.24 3.01
N MET A 109 8.79 -4.33 1.97
CA MET A 109 9.26 -4.49 0.58
C MET A 109 10.15 -3.32 0.16
N ILE A 110 9.71 -2.09 0.40
CA ILE A 110 10.48 -0.89 0.06
C ILE A 110 11.81 -0.88 0.82
N ALA A 111 11.81 -1.19 2.11
CA ALA A 111 13.02 -1.25 2.94
C ALA A 111 14.01 -2.32 2.41
N ARG A 112 13.54 -3.49 2.00
CA ARG A 112 14.36 -4.56 1.42
C ARG A 112 14.94 -4.17 0.06
N LEU A 113 14.13 -3.57 -0.82
CA LEU A 113 14.59 -3.08 -2.13
C LEU A 113 15.66 -2.01 -1.97
N GLY A 114 15.48 -1.06 -1.05
CA GLY A 114 16.46 -0.01 -0.79
C GLY A 114 17.82 -0.54 -0.34
N GLN A 115 17.85 -1.57 0.50
CA GLN A 115 19.09 -2.23 0.90
C GLN A 115 19.82 -2.89 -0.29
N THR A 116 19.07 -3.58 -1.14
CA THR A 116 19.63 -4.26 -2.32
C THR A 116 20.24 -3.26 -3.30
N VAL A 117 19.52 -2.18 -3.62
CA VAL A 117 20.03 -1.14 -4.56
C VAL A 117 21.26 -0.44 -3.99
N ASN A 118 21.31 -0.13 -2.70
CA ASN A 118 22.48 0.47 -2.07
C ASN A 118 23.72 -0.44 -2.13
N HIS A 119 23.55 -1.76 -2.03
CA HIS A 119 24.67 -2.69 -2.21
C HIS A 119 25.23 -2.67 -3.63
N TRP A 120 24.35 -2.66 -4.64
CA TRP A 120 24.77 -2.59 -6.05
C TRP A 120 25.47 -1.28 -6.39
N MET A 121 24.95 -0.14 -5.93
CA MET A 121 25.59 1.17 -6.18
C MET A 121 26.99 1.27 -5.54
N ARG A 122 27.15 0.78 -4.31
CA ARG A 122 28.45 0.74 -3.64
C ARG A 122 29.44 -0.18 -4.33
N ALA A 123 28.98 -1.30 -4.88
CA ALA A 123 29.82 -2.22 -5.66
C ALA A 123 30.31 -1.55 -6.96
N GLN A 124 29.43 -0.85 -7.67
CA GLN A 124 29.80 -0.10 -8.89
C GLN A 124 30.78 1.04 -8.61
N GLN A 125 30.55 1.82 -7.54
CA GLN A 125 31.47 2.89 -7.14
C GLN A 125 32.88 2.35 -6.79
N ARG A 126 32.97 1.22 -6.12
CA ARG A 126 34.24 0.56 -5.82
C ARG A 126 34.96 0.08 -7.10
N ALA A 127 34.20 -0.52 -8.04
CA ALA A 127 34.74 -0.96 -9.30
C ALA A 127 35.28 0.22 -10.15
N GLN A 128 34.60 1.36 -10.16
CA GLN A 128 35.04 2.56 -10.84
C GLN A 128 36.27 3.19 -10.17
N ALA A 129 36.33 3.23 -8.85
CA ALA A 129 37.47 3.75 -8.10
C ALA A 129 38.75 2.93 -8.32
N THR A 130 38.62 1.62 -8.53
CA THR A 130 39.74 0.73 -8.84
C THR A 130 40.18 0.79 -10.34
N ALA A 131 39.28 1.25 -11.21
CA ALA A 131 39.55 1.37 -12.66
C ALA A 131 40.24 2.69 -13.03
N VAL A 132 40.31 3.67 -12.12
CA VAL A 132 41.08 4.92 -12.36
C VAL A 132 42.56 4.64 -12.11
N PRO A 133 43.43 4.69 -13.16
CA PRO A 133 44.87 4.52 -12.96
C PRO A 133 45.41 5.62 -12.04
N PRO A 134 46.42 5.32 -11.21
CA PRO A 134 47.06 6.34 -10.38
C PRO A 134 47.62 7.45 -11.31
N ALA A 135 47.31 8.69 -10.95
CA ALA A 135 47.88 9.86 -11.65
C ALA A 135 49.39 9.71 -11.67
N LEU A 136 49.99 9.77 -12.87
CA LEU A 136 51.43 9.77 -13.01
C LEU A 136 52.01 10.97 -12.23
N PRO A 137 53.05 10.78 -11.43
CA PRO A 137 53.71 11.91 -10.75
C PRO A 137 54.24 12.86 -11.82
N GLU A 138 53.81 14.10 -11.74
CA GLU A 138 54.38 15.17 -12.57
C GLU A 138 55.86 15.28 -12.23
N ALA A 139 56.69 15.10 -13.26
CA ALA A 139 58.14 15.23 -13.19
C ALA A 139 58.55 16.69 -13.28
#